data_d9fcd862e853083bd3ed79eb50b02cc5
#
_entry.id   d9fcd862e853083bd3ed79eb50b02cc5
#
_cell.length_a   1.000
_cell.length_b   1.000
_cell.length_c   1.000
_cell.angle_alpha   90.00
_cell.angle_beta   90.00
_cell.angle_gamma   90.00
#
_symmetry.space_group_name_H-M   'P 1'
#
loop_
_entity.id
_entity.type
_entity.pdbx_description
1 polymer ?
#
loop_
_entity_poly.entity_id
_entity_poly.type
_entity_poly.pdbx_seq_one_letter_code
_entity_poly.pdbx_strand_id
1 'polypeptide(L)'
;MNSEFPAIEPLSSPGKRNLRAGWWTLLIFVCLGILLEIGLGFRGHFYMDVSQQTRRLMWRLSHAHGTLLALLNILYGLIAAHWHSNTGQQFGSRALLAAGWLIPGGFFLAGLFAYQSTPGLATLMIPPGAILLAIGIFLATRNTKA
;
A
#
# COMPACT_ATOMS: atom_id res chain seq x y z
N MET A 1 -46.96 8.91 -3.21
CA MET A 1 -45.67 9.51 -3.57
C MET A 1 -44.59 8.52 -3.12
N ASN A 2 -44.29 7.53 -4.00
CA ASN A 2 -43.31 6.48 -3.71
C ASN A 2 -41.92 7.11 -3.96
N SER A 3 -41.21 7.45 -2.90
CA SER A 3 -39.80 7.77 -2.95
C SER A 3 -39.00 6.48 -3.14
N GLU A 4 -38.90 5.99 -4.38
CA GLU A 4 -37.91 4.99 -4.71
C GLU A 4 -36.53 5.61 -4.53
N PHE A 5 -35.88 5.28 -3.42
CA PHE A 5 -34.46 5.53 -3.29
C PHE A 5 -33.73 4.82 -4.45
N PRO A 6 -32.86 5.52 -5.20
CA PRO A 6 -32.14 4.87 -6.28
C PRO A 6 -31.36 3.68 -5.70
N ALA A 7 -31.56 2.50 -6.28
CA ALA A 7 -30.84 1.30 -5.89
C ALA A 7 -29.33 1.59 -5.98
N ILE A 8 -28.62 1.42 -4.87
CA ILE A 8 -27.16 1.57 -4.84
C ILE A 8 -26.59 0.47 -5.74
N GLU A 9 -26.08 0.86 -6.91
CA GLU A 9 -25.43 -0.10 -7.81
C GLU A 9 -24.28 -0.81 -7.09
N PRO A 10 -24.18 -2.14 -7.22
CA PRO A 10 -23.11 -2.88 -6.55
C PRO A 10 -21.76 -2.46 -7.14
N LEU A 11 -20.80 -2.12 -6.24
CA LEU A 11 -19.41 -1.80 -6.58
C LEU A 11 -18.85 -2.80 -7.59
N SER A 12 -18.12 -2.33 -8.60
CA SER A 12 -17.41 -3.18 -9.56
C SER A 12 -16.45 -4.16 -8.85
N SER A 13 -16.23 -5.34 -9.41
CA SER A 13 -15.36 -6.36 -8.81
C SER A 13 -13.94 -5.87 -8.53
N PRO A 14 -13.27 -5.07 -9.41
CA PRO A 14 -12.01 -4.43 -9.11
C PRO A 14 -12.09 -3.44 -7.93
N GLY A 15 -13.16 -2.64 -7.87
CA GLY A 15 -13.37 -1.68 -6.79
C GLY A 15 -13.47 -2.36 -5.41
N LYS A 16 -14.32 -3.39 -5.29
CA LYS A 16 -14.46 -4.17 -4.05
C LYS A 16 -13.13 -4.78 -3.58
N ARG A 17 -12.34 -5.31 -4.52
CA ARG A 17 -11.06 -5.93 -4.22
C ARG A 17 -10.05 -4.93 -3.66
N ASN A 18 -9.89 -3.78 -4.32
CA ASN A 18 -8.96 -2.74 -3.87
C ASN A 18 -9.41 -2.13 -2.54
N LEU A 19 -10.70 -1.90 -2.37
CA LEU A 19 -11.26 -1.38 -1.12
C LEU A 19 -10.97 -2.33 0.06
N ARG A 20 -11.30 -3.62 -0.10
CA ARG A 20 -11.05 -4.63 0.94
C ARG A 20 -9.56 -4.79 1.24
N ALA A 21 -8.73 -4.92 0.20
CA ALA A 21 -7.28 -5.04 0.37
C ALA A 21 -6.68 -3.79 1.00
N GLY A 22 -7.12 -2.60 0.59
CA GLY A 22 -6.68 -1.33 1.16
C GLY A 22 -6.95 -1.24 2.67
N TRP A 23 -8.14 -1.61 3.14
CA TRP A 23 -8.43 -1.61 4.57
C TRP A 23 -7.57 -2.60 5.36
N TRP A 24 -7.35 -3.82 4.85
CA TRP A 24 -6.49 -4.78 5.52
C TRP A 24 -5.03 -4.35 5.55
N THR A 25 -4.50 -3.84 4.44
CA THR A 25 -3.13 -3.34 4.40
C THR A 25 -2.95 -2.10 5.27
N LEU A 26 -3.95 -1.20 5.32
CA LEU A 26 -3.93 -0.05 6.22
C LEU A 26 -3.82 -0.49 7.68
N LEU A 27 -4.64 -1.45 8.10
CA LEU A 27 -4.59 -2.00 9.45
C LEU A 27 -3.20 -2.57 9.77
N ILE A 28 -2.62 -3.39 8.87
CA ILE A 28 -1.30 -3.99 9.05
C ILE A 28 -0.23 -2.91 9.24
N PHE A 29 -0.20 -1.89 8.37
CA PHE A 29 0.84 -0.87 8.45
C PHE A 29 0.62 0.15 9.56
N VAL A 30 -0.62 0.42 9.98
CA VAL A 30 -0.89 1.20 11.20
C VAL A 30 -0.40 0.45 12.44
N CYS A 31 -0.68 -0.85 12.54
CA CYS A 31 -0.14 -1.68 13.63
C CYS A 31 1.40 -1.68 13.64
N LEU A 32 2.03 -1.76 12.46
CA LEU A 32 3.49 -1.62 12.36
C LEU A 32 3.95 -0.27 12.91
N GLY A 33 3.28 0.82 12.55
CA GLY A 33 3.59 2.16 13.07
C GLY A 33 3.51 2.24 14.59
N ILE A 34 2.44 1.68 15.17
CA ILE A 34 2.28 1.61 16.64
C ILE A 34 3.44 0.84 17.28
N LEU A 35 3.84 -0.30 16.70
CA LEU A 35 4.98 -1.08 17.20
C LEU A 35 6.30 -0.30 17.15
N LEU A 36 6.51 0.49 16.08
CA LEU A 36 7.69 1.34 15.95
C LEU A 36 7.69 2.47 17.00
N GLU A 37 6.54 3.08 17.30
CA GLU A 37 6.41 4.10 18.33
C GLU A 37 6.60 3.51 19.73
N ILE A 38 6.07 2.33 20.00
CA ILE A 38 6.31 1.60 21.25
C ILE A 38 7.82 1.31 21.41
N GLY A 39 8.49 0.82 20.36
CA GLY A 39 9.93 0.56 20.38
C GLY A 39 10.76 1.82 20.65
N LEU A 40 10.32 2.97 20.15
CA LEU A 40 10.94 4.27 20.41
C LEU A 40 10.67 4.73 21.84
N GLY A 41 9.43 4.68 22.30
CA GLY A 41 9.00 5.18 23.61
C GLY A 41 9.63 4.42 24.79
N PHE A 42 9.71 3.10 24.69
CA PHE A 42 10.33 2.27 25.71
C PHE A 42 11.85 2.17 25.62
N ARG A 43 12.49 2.90 24.69
CA ARG A 43 13.95 2.90 24.49
C ARG A 43 14.54 1.49 24.41
N GLY A 44 13.85 0.56 23.76
CA GLY A 44 14.29 -0.83 23.63
C GLY A 44 15.71 -0.87 23.03
N HIS A 45 16.63 -1.58 23.67
CA HIS A 45 18.03 -1.72 23.18
C HIS A 45 18.08 -2.15 21.73
N PHE A 46 17.20 -3.08 21.32
CA PHE A 46 17.07 -3.57 19.95
C PHE A 46 16.73 -2.45 18.95
N TYR A 47 15.97 -1.42 19.38
CA TYR A 47 15.52 -0.34 18.52
C TYR A 47 16.45 0.88 18.56
N MET A 48 17.06 1.17 19.72
CA MET A 48 17.85 2.39 19.95
C MET A 48 19.34 2.24 19.59
N ASP A 49 19.83 1.03 19.41
CA ASP A 49 21.23 0.80 19.04
C ASP A 49 21.57 1.50 17.72
N VAL A 50 22.66 2.23 17.68
CA VAL A 50 23.18 2.94 16.50
C VAL A 50 23.45 1.98 15.34
N SER A 51 23.88 0.75 15.63
CA SER A 51 24.07 -0.31 14.63
C SER A 51 22.76 -0.70 13.91
N GLN A 52 21.59 -0.38 14.47
CA GLN A 52 20.29 -0.68 13.90
C GLN A 52 19.65 0.48 13.12
N GLN A 53 20.40 1.55 12.85
CA GLN A 53 19.87 2.75 12.20
C GLN A 53 19.27 2.46 10.83
N THR A 54 19.92 1.65 10.00
CA THR A 54 19.41 1.23 8.68
C THR A 54 18.10 0.44 8.81
N ARG A 55 18.03 -0.49 9.74
CA ARG A 55 16.80 -1.28 10.03
C ARG A 55 15.63 -0.38 10.41
N ARG A 56 15.85 0.56 11.31
CA ARG A 56 14.82 1.55 11.72
C ARG A 56 14.35 2.38 10.54
N LEU A 57 15.26 2.85 9.71
CA LEU A 57 14.91 3.61 8.52
C LEU A 57 14.04 2.78 7.56
N MET A 58 14.43 1.55 7.27
CA MET A 58 13.67 0.66 6.38
C MET A 58 12.26 0.38 6.91
N TRP A 59 12.10 0.12 8.20
CA TRP A 59 10.80 -0.13 8.80
C TRP A 59 9.90 1.12 8.83
N ARG A 60 10.48 2.30 9.08
CA ARG A 60 9.74 3.57 8.95
C ARG A 60 9.27 3.82 7.52
N LEU A 61 10.13 3.54 6.53
CA LEU A 61 9.77 3.63 5.13
C LEU A 61 8.67 2.62 4.77
N SER A 62 8.76 1.39 5.29
CA SER A 62 7.71 0.39 5.12
C SER A 62 6.35 0.87 5.66
N HIS A 63 6.31 1.37 6.89
CA HIS A 63 5.10 1.94 7.48
C HIS A 63 4.55 3.10 6.64
N ALA A 64 5.38 4.08 6.31
CA ALA A 64 4.96 5.27 5.59
C ALA A 64 4.42 4.95 4.18
N HIS A 65 5.14 4.13 3.40
CA HIS A 65 4.69 3.72 2.08
C HIS A 65 3.50 2.78 2.15
N GLY A 66 3.48 1.87 3.13
CA GLY A 66 2.37 0.93 3.32
C GLY A 66 1.05 1.63 3.64
N THR A 67 1.05 2.61 4.54
CA THR A 67 -0.14 3.39 4.87
C THR A 67 -0.59 4.25 3.69
N LEU A 68 0.35 4.94 3.01
CA LEU A 68 0.02 5.76 1.84
C LEU A 68 -0.58 4.93 0.70
N LEU A 69 0.03 3.78 0.37
CA LEU A 69 -0.45 2.92 -0.72
C LEU A 69 -1.74 2.19 -0.35
N ALA A 70 -1.98 1.90 0.92
CA ALA A 70 -3.25 1.39 1.40
C ALA A 70 -4.38 2.41 1.18
N LEU A 71 -4.15 3.68 1.56
CA LEU A 71 -5.10 4.77 1.30
C LEU A 71 -5.36 4.97 -0.20
N LEU A 72 -4.30 4.89 -1.03
CA LEU A 72 -4.45 4.95 -2.49
C LEU A 72 -5.32 3.81 -3.03
N ASN A 73 -5.16 2.59 -2.52
CA ASN A 73 -6.00 1.46 -2.90
C ASN A 73 -7.46 1.62 -2.44
N ILE A 74 -7.70 2.17 -1.25
CA ILE A 74 -9.05 2.51 -0.78
C ILE A 74 -9.68 3.55 -1.71
N LEU A 75 -8.97 4.65 -1.97
CA LEU A 75 -9.44 5.72 -2.85
C LEU A 75 -9.74 5.20 -4.26
N TYR A 76 -8.82 4.41 -4.83
CA TYR A 76 -9.04 3.75 -6.12
C TYR A 76 -10.29 2.87 -6.08
N GLY A 77 -10.49 2.09 -5.02
CA GLY A 77 -11.66 1.22 -4.86
C GLY A 77 -12.98 1.99 -4.87
N LEU A 78 -13.02 3.14 -4.22
CA LEU A 78 -14.20 4.02 -4.17
C LEU A 78 -14.49 4.66 -5.53
N ILE A 79 -13.47 5.16 -6.22
CA ILE A 79 -13.63 5.82 -7.53
C ILE A 79 -13.94 4.80 -8.61
N ALA A 80 -13.28 3.65 -8.61
CA ALA A 80 -13.48 2.58 -9.59
C ALA A 80 -14.89 1.97 -9.56
N ALA A 81 -15.64 2.19 -8.50
CA ALA A 81 -17.04 1.82 -8.42
C ALA A 81 -17.91 2.52 -9.48
N HIS A 82 -17.52 3.74 -9.86
CA HIS A 82 -18.26 4.58 -10.81
C HIS A 82 -17.78 4.41 -12.26
N TRP A 83 -16.81 3.54 -12.51
CA TRP A 83 -16.29 3.28 -13.85
C TRP A 83 -16.86 2.00 -14.44
N HIS A 84 -17.09 2.00 -15.76
CA HIS A 84 -17.40 0.78 -16.48
C HIS A 84 -16.21 -0.18 -16.43
N SER A 85 -16.47 -1.43 -16.04
CA SER A 85 -15.41 -2.45 -15.93
C SER A 85 -14.83 -2.78 -17.31
N ASN A 86 -13.56 -2.45 -17.50
CA ASN A 86 -12.80 -2.79 -18.69
C ASN A 86 -11.46 -3.46 -18.32
N THR A 87 -10.77 -3.99 -19.33
CA THR A 87 -9.47 -4.68 -19.12
C THR A 87 -8.42 -3.75 -18.51
N GLY A 88 -8.40 -2.47 -18.91
CA GLY A 88 -7.47 -1.47 -18.35
C GLY A 88 -7.70 -1.23 -16.86
N GLN A 89 -8.96 -1.14 -16.44
CA GLN A 89 -9.32 -0.99 -15.03
C GLN A 89 -8.90 -2.22 -14.20
N GLN A 90 -9.12 -3.43 -14.73
CA GLN A 90 -8.72 -4.66 -14.04
C GLN A 90 -7.21 -4.76 -13.87
N PHE A 91 -6.46 -4.41 -14.93
CA PHE A 91 -5.00 -4.42 -14.88
C PHE A 91 -4.47 -3.32 -13.94
N GLY A 92 -4.99 -2.09 -14.01
CA GLY A 92 -4.65 -0.99 -13.10
C GLY A 92 -4.89 -1.35 -11.64
N SER A 93 -6.03 -1.98 -11.32
CA SER A 93 -6.35 -2.50 -10.00
C SER A 93 -5.31 -3.50 -9.49
N ARG A 94 -4.91 -4.48 -10.33
CA ARG A 94 -3.90 -5.48 -9.95
C ARG A 94 -2.52 -4.84 -9.77
N ALA A 95 -2.16 -3.90 -10.62
CA ALA A 95 -0.89 -3.18 -10.54
C ALA A 95 -0.78 -2.37 -9.24
N LEU A 96 -1.84 -1.65 -8.84
CA LEU A 96 -1.88 -0.91 -7.58
C LEU A 96 -1.82 -1.84 -6.36
N LEU A 97 -2.50 -2.98 -6.40
CA LEU A 97 -2.43 -3.99 -5.33
C LEU A 97 -1.03 -4.57 -5.21
N ALA A 98 -0.40 -4.94 -6.33
CA ALA A 98 0.96 -5.47 -6.32
C ALA A 98 1.98 -4.44 -5.81
N ALA A 99 1.88 -3.18 -6.25
CA ALA A 99 2.70 -2.08 -5.74
C ALA A 99 2.53 -1.88 -4.23
N GLY A 100 1.28 -1.98 -3.74
CA GLY A 100 0.93 -1.87 -2.33
C GLY A 100 1.55 -2.95 -1.42
N TRP A 101 2.04 -4.04 -1.99
CA TRP A 101 2.78 -5.07 -1.26
C TRP A 101 4.28 -5.06 -1.56
N LEU A 102 4.68 -4.87 -2.83
CA LEU A 102 6.10 -4.92 -3.23
C LEU A 102 6.92 -3.80 -2.60
N ILE A 103 6.42 -2.57 -2.59
CA ILE A 103 7.17 -1.43 -2.07
C ILE A 103 7.33 -1.54 -0.56
N PRO A 104 6.25 -1.56 0.25
CA PRO A 104 6.42 -1.60 1.70
C PRO A 104 6.97 -2.96 2.18
N GLY A 105 6.62 -4.07 1.53
CA GLY A 105 7.18 -5.38 1.82
C GLY A 105 8.68 -5.43 1.54
N GLY A 106 9.13 -4.83 0.43
CA GLY A 106 10.56 -4.68 0.11
C GLY A 106 11.32 -3.93 1.20
N PHE A 107 10.79 -2.79 1.66
CA PHE A 107 11.37 -2.05 2.78
C PHE A 107 11.36 -2.86 4.09
N PHE A 108 10.24 -3.53 4.41
CA PHE A 108 10.13 -4.32 5.63
C PHE A 108 11.17 -5.44 5.69
N LEU A 109 11.24 -6.25 4.62
CA LEU A 109 12.19 -7.35 4.51
C LEU A 109 13.63 -6.84 4.42
N ALA A 110 13.88 -5.73 3.72
CA ALA A 110 15.20 -5.10 3.69
C ALA A 110 15.68 -4.67 5.08
N GLY A 111 14.76 -4.18 5.93
CA GLY A 111 15.06 -3.89 7.32
C GLY A 111 15.27 -5.13 8.18
N LEU A 112 14.49 -6.19 7.94
CA LEU A 112 14.62 -7.46 8.67
C LEU A 112 15.99 -8.11 8.43
N PHE A 113 16.46 -8.09 7.18
CA PHE A 113 17.74 -8.67 6.77
C PHE A 113 18.86 -7.63 6.63
N ALA A 114 18.69 -6.43 7.24
CA ALA A 114 19.74 -5.43 7.25
C ALA A 114 20.95 -5.90 8.05
N TYR A 115 22.14 -5.74 7.46
CA TYR A 115 23.40 -6.06 8.11
C TYR A 115 24.28 -4.82 8.14
N GLN A 116 24.73 -4.42 9.32
CA GLN A 116 25.46 -3.17 9.55
C GLN A 116 24.73 -1.96 8.94
N SER A 117 25.37 -1.21 8.06
CA SER A 117 24.79 -0.04 7.39
C SER A 117 24.13 -0.36 6.04
N THR A 118 24.07 -1.64 5.64
CA THR A 118 23.51 -2.05 4.34
C THR A 118 22.10 -2.61 4.51
N PRO A 119 21.13 -2.14 3.71
CA PRO A 119 19.82 -2.75 3.67
C PRO A 119 19.89 -4.15 3.02
N GLY A 120 18.95 -5.04 3.38
CA GLY A 120 18.86 -6.36 2.78
C GLY A 120 18.50 -6.32 1.29
N LEU A 121 18.81 -7.41 0.56
CA LEU A 121 18.56 -7.55 -0.88
C LEU A 121 17.07 -7.36 -1.28
N ALA A 122 16.16 -7.44 -0.34
CA ALA A 122 14.73 -7.23 -0.59
C ALA A 122 14.41 -5.80 -1.09
N THR A 123 15.34 -4.84 -0.98
CA THR A 123 15.23 -3.53 -1.66
C THR A 123 15.04 -3.65 -3.17
N LEU A 124 15.48 -4.75 -3.79
CA LEU A 124 15.27 -5.01 -5.22
C LEU A 124 13.78 -5.20 -5.59
N MET A 125 12.89 -5.41 -4.62
CA MET A 125 11.44 -5.45 -4.85
C MET A 125 10.82 -4.06 -5.08
N ILE A 126 11.52 -3.00 -4.66
CA ILE A 126 10.98 -1.63 -4.69
C ILE A 126 10.87 -1.09 -6.12
N PRO A 127 11.90 -1.17 -6.99
CA PRO A 127 11.80 -0.65 -8.36
C PRO A 127 10.65 -1.27 -9.18
N PRO A 128 10.46 -2.60 -9.25
CA PRO A 128 9.32 -3.16 -9.95
C PRO A 128 7.98 -2.74 -9.32
N GLY A 129 7.90 -2.60 -8.00
CA GLY A 129 6.74 -2.07 -7.32
C GLY A 129 6.44 -0.62 -7.74
N ALA A 130 7.45 0.22 -7.86
CA ALA A 130 7.31 1.61 -8.31
C ALA A 130 6.83 1.71 -9.76
N ILE A 131 7.33 0.84 -10.65
CA ILE A 131 6.86 0.76 -12.03
C ILE A 131 5.38 0.37 -12.09
N LEU A 132 4.97 -0.64 -11.32
CA LEU A 132 3.57 -1.06 -11.24
C LEU A 132 2.68 0.05 -10.67
N LEU A 133 3.17 0.80 -9.67
CA LEU A 133 2.46 1.96 -9.15
C LEU A 133 2.21 3.01 -10.23
N ALA A 134 3.25 3.37 -10.98
CA ALA A 134 3.14 4.34 -12.07
C ALA A 134 2.15 3.88 -13.15
N ILE A 135 2.22 2.60 -13.55
CA ILE A 135 1.27 2.01 -14.50
C ILE A 135 -0.17 2.05 -13.96
N GLY A 136 -0.37 1.67 -12.70
CA GLY A 136 -1.68 1.68 -12.08
C GLY A 136 -2.31 3.06 -12.02
N ILE A 137 -1.53 4.08 -11.64
CA ILE A 137 -1.97 5.48 -11.63
C ILE A 137 -2.27 5.96 -13.05
N PHE A 138 -1.40 5.69 -14.02
CA PHE A 138 -1.61 6.07 -15.42
C PHE A 138 -2.92 5.50 -15.97
N LEU A 139 -3.20 4.22 -15.73
CA LEU A 139 -4.45 3.60 -16.17
C LEU A 139 -5.67 4.18 -15.45
N ALA A 140 -5.54 4.54 -14.16
CA ALA A 140 -6.59 5.23 -13.43
C ALA A 140 -6.90 6.60 -14.07
N THR A 141 -5.88 7.40 -14.42
CA THR A 141 -6.09 8.73 -15.05
C THR A 141 -6.75 8.63 -16.41
N ARG A 142 -6.53 7.55 -17.17
CA ARG A 142 -7.22 7.32 -18.45
C ARG A 142 -8.71 7.02 -18.26
N ASN A 143 -9.05 6.26 -17.21
CA ASN A 143 -10.44 5.89 -16.93
C ASN A 143 -11.27 7.04 -16.36
N THR A 144 -10.64 8.09 -15.78
CA THR A 144 -11.35 9.29 -15.31
C THR A 144 -11.76 10.24 -16.43
N LYS A 145 -11.25 10.05 -17.64
CA LYS A 145 -11.55 10.90 -18.83
C LYS A 145 -12.62 10.31 -19.74
N ALA A 146 -13.06 9.10 -19.48
CA ALA A 146 -14.08 8.40 -20.24
C ALA A 146 -15.44 8.48 -19.54
#